data_3a654e1be2bfe17eb7d8b93ba3423ae8
#
_entry.id   3a654e1be2bfe17eb7d8b93ba3423ae8
#
_cell.length_a   1.000
_cell.length_b   1.000
_cell.length_c   1.000
_cell.angle_alpha   90.00
_cell.angle_beta   90.00
_cell.angle_gamma   90.00
#
_symmetry.space_group_name_H-M   'P 1'
#
loop_
_entity.id
_entity.type
_entity.pdbx_description
1 polymer ?
#
loop_
_entity_poly.entity_id
_entity_poly.type
_entity_poly.pdbx_seq_one_letter_code
_entity_poly.pdbx_strand_id
1 'polypeptide(L)'
;IAVKCSDVSHQELANVDNFPYLDIDVQPYMLFADKTPVALPDNTTRNVRIIPLKVIFSDDTTWENTFERAYELAEYEQQPISSLGELADQYKRDLHKICTDSEKHNYLPANVNGFTVCGCGKVVLPDTQYCASCGVDFSKLFAINNSEILHTEQQQYDEEQQKLHYRNSKTNCKKKRSSFNTERNYGK
;
A
#
# COMPACT_ATOMS: atom_id res chain seq x y z
N ILE A 1 -9.57 -20.56 -17.02
CA ILE A 1 -8.81 -19.32 -16.99
C ILE A 1 -8.78 -18.68 -18.36
N ALA A 2 -8.61 -17.34 -18.43
CA ALA A 2 -8.15 -16.65 -19.63
C ALA A 2 -6.70 -16.19 -19.46
N VAL A 3 -5.98 -16.07 -20.58
CA VAL A 3 -4.60 -15.57 -20.61
C VAL A 3 -4.55 -14.43 -21.60
N LYS A 4 -4.31 -13.21 -21.10
CA LYS A 4 -4.10 -12.02 -21.91
C LYS A 4 -2.62 -11.82 -22.16
N CYS A 5 -2.27 -11.57 -23.41
CA CYS A 5 -0.89 -11.45 -23.86
C CYS A 5 -0.62 -10.06 -24.41
N SER A 6 0.56 -9.52 -24.11
CA SER A 6 1.05 -8.28 -24.73
C SER A 6 2.54 -8.37 -25.03
N ASP A 7 2.98 -7.54 -25.96
CA ASP A 7 4.39 -7.39 -26.32
C ASP A 7 5.16 -6.51 -25.32
N VAL A 8 6.43 -6.20 -25.63
CA VAL A 8 7.29 -5.33 -24.81
C VAL A 8 6.77 -3.88 -24.73
N SER A 9 5.96 -3.45 -25.70
CA SER A 9 5.37 -2.12 -25.76
C SER A 9 3.97 -2.06 -25.13
N HIS A 10 3.55 -3.14 -24.45
CA HIS A 10 2.21 -3.33 -23.89
C HIS A 10 1.09 -3.35 -24.94
N GLN A 11 1.44 -3.55 -26.21
CA GLN A 11 0.44 -3.75 -27.25
C GLN A 11 -0.21 -5.12 -27.09
N GLU A 12 -1.54 -5.16 -27.11
CA GLU A 12 -2.31 -6.38 -26.95
C GLU A 12 -2.08 -7.33 -28.13
N LEU A 13 -1.81 -8.60 -27.83
CA LEU A 13 -1.61 -9.69 -28.78
C LEU A 13 -2.80 -10.65 -28.75
N ALA A 14 -2.71 -11.73 -29.53
CA ALA A 14 -3.68 -12.81 -29.47
C ALA A 14 -3.74 -13.41 -28.05
N ASN A 15 -4.96 -13.66 -27.58
CA ASN A 15 -5.24 -14.13 -26.21
C ASN A 15 -5.67 -15.60 -26.20
N VAL A 16 -5.60 -16.23 -25.03
CA VAL A 16 -6.26 -17.51 -24.75
C VAL A 16 -7.49 -17.22 -23.90
N ASP A 17 -8.69 -17.29 -24.50
CA ASP A 17 -9.90 -16.79 -23.82
C ASP A 17 -10.51 -17.80 -22.85
N ASN A 18 -10.31 -19.09 -23.04
CA ASN A 18 -10.84 -20.09 -22.14
C ASN A 18 -9.96 -21.35 -22.13
N PHE A 19 -9.06 -21.43 -21.15
CA PHE A 19 -8.23 -22.63 -20.94
C PHE A 19 -8.69 -23.35 -19.67
N PRO A 20 -9.21 -24.58 -19.78
CA PRO A 20 -9.63 -25.35 -18.62
C PRO A 20 -8.45 -26.04 -17.94
N TYR A 21 -8.38 -25.93 -16.63
CA TYR A 21 -7.63 -26.86 -15.78
C TYR A 21 -8.63 -27.80 -15.12
N LEU A 22 -8.50 -29.09 -15.37
CA LEU A 22 -9.43 -30.09 -14.87
C LEU A 22 -8.71 -30.97 -13.83
N ASP A 23 -9.48 -31.46 -12.87
CA ASP A 23 -9.05 -32.45 -11.85
C ASP A 23 -7.78 -32.03 -11.10
N ILE A 24 -7.68 -30.75 -10.75
CA ILE A 24 -6.57 -30.24 -9.94
C ILE A 24 -6.93 -30.33 -8.46
N ASP A 25 -6.11 -31.04 -7.69
CA ASP A 25 -6.16 -31.03 -6.22
C ASP A 25 -5.18 -29.97 -5.71
N VAL A 26 -5.73 -28.87 -5.20
CA VAL A 26 -4.94 -27.72 -4.72
C VAL A 26 -5.24 -27.47 -3.26
N GLN A 27 -4.25 -27.72 -2.42
CA GLN A 27 -4.32 -27.34 -1.02
C GLN A 27 -3.97 -25.86 -0.83
N PRO A 28 -4.41 -25.22 0.27
CA PRO A 28 -4.05 -23.84 0.57
C PRO A 28 -2.53 -23.63 0.49
N TYR A 29 -2.12 -22.55 -0.16
CA TYR A 29 -0.71 -22.16 -0.37
C TYR A 29 0.11 -23.06 -1.30
N MET A 30 -0.50 -24.02 -1.98
CA MET A 30 0.20 -24.81 -3.00
C MET A 30 0.14 -24.16 -4.37
N LEU A 31 1.19 -24.42 -5.16
CA LEU A 31 1.20 -24.08 -6.58
C LEU A 31 0.41 -25.12 -7.35
N PHE A 32 -0.28 -24.70 -8.40
CA PHE A 32 -0.99 -25.59 -9.31
C PHE A 32 -0.57 -25.33 -10.76
N ALA A 33 -0.90 -26.27 -11.64
CA ALA A 33 -0.66 -26.18 -13.07
C ALA A 33 0.83 -26.13 -13.49
N ASP A 34 1.73 -26.54 -12.63
CA ASP A 34 3.17 -26.63 -12.90
C ASP A 34 3.52 -27.65 -14.02
N LYS A 35 2.63 -28.63 -14.27
CA LYS A 35 2.80 -29.69 -15.26
C LYS A 35 1.92 -29.52 -16.50
N THR A 36 1.08 -28.52 -16.53
CA THR A 36 0.13 -28.28 -17.63
C THR A 36 0.42 -26.95 -18.30
N PRO A 37 1.31 -26.94 -19.31
CA PRO A 37 1.70 -25.70 -19.97
C PRO A 37 0.55 -25.13 -20.79
N VAL A 38 0.39 -23.82 -20.74
CA VAL A 38 -0.49 -23.07 -21.65
C VAL A 38 0.35 -22.60 -22.84
N ALA A 39 0.01 -23.06 -24.03
CA ALA A 39 0.64 -22.58 -25.25
C ALA A 39 0.16 -21.14 -25.53
N LEU A 40 1.11 -20.22 -25.57
CA LEU A 40 0.81 -18.85 -25.95
C LEU A 40 0.70 -18.73 -27.48
N PRO A 41 -0.31 -18.00 -27.99
CA PRO A 41 -0.59 -17.95 -29.43
C PRO A 41 0.46 -17.14 -30.21
N ASP A 42 1.24 -16.28 -29.53
CA ASP A 42 2.23 -15.42 -30.17
C ASP A 42 3.60 -15.54 -29.47
N ASN A 43 4.67 -15.76 -30.26
CA ASN A 43 6.02 -15.90 -29.79
C ASN A 43 6.70 -14.57 -29.40
N THR A 44 6.09 -13.45 -29.75
CA THR A 44 6.53 -12.11 -29.35
C THR A 44 6.01 -11.68 -27.99
N THR A 45 5.16 -12.51 -27.36
CA THR A 45 4.62 -12.26 -26.03
C THR A 45 5.75 -12.04 -25.02
N ARG A 46 5.66 -10.94 -24.27
CA ARG A 46 6.61 -10.57 -23.18
C ARG A 46 5.91 -10.39 -21.85
N ASN A 47 4.63 -10.02 -21.87
CA ASN A 47 3.82 -9.90 -20.68
C ASN A 47 2.61 -10.82 -20.79
N VAL A 48 2.28 -11.47 -19.68
CA VAL A 48 1.16 -12.39 -19.58
C VAL A 48 0.34 -12.05 -18.35
N ARG A 49 -0.97 -11.94 -18.52
CA ARG A 49 -1.94 -11.79 -17.43
C ARG A 49 -2.86 -12.99 -17.41
N ILE A 50 -2.89 -13.68 -16.27
CA ILE A 50 -3.75 -14.84 -16.06
C ILE A 50 -4.99 -14.40 -15.29
N ILE A 51 -6.16 -14.80 -15.78
CA ILE A 51 -7.45 -14.42 -15.23
C ILE A 51 -8.23 -15.68 -14.93
N PRO A 52 -8.49 -15.98 -13.64
CA PRO A 52 -9.47 -16.99 -13.30
C PRO A 52 -10.86 -16.57 -13.79
N LEU A 53 -11.52 -17.41 -14.54
CA LEU A 53 -12.89 -17.14 -15.01
C LEU A 53 -13.92 -17.83 -14.11
N LYS A 54 -13.65 -19.07 -13.78
CA LYS A 54 -14.54 -19.91 -13.00
C LYS A 54 -13.74 -20.94 -12.21
N VAL A 55 -14.17 -21.21 -11.00
CA VAL A 55 -13.66 -22.32 -10.14
C VAL A 55 -14.86 -23.15 -9.73
N ILE A 56 -14.76 -24.47 -9.94
CA ILE A 56 -15.71 -25.46 -9.42
C ILE A 56 -14.99 -26.20 -8.30
N PHE A 57 -15.55 -26.15 -7.10
CA PHE A 57 -14.97 -26.79 -5.94
C PHE A 57 -15.42 -28.26 -5.85
N SER A 58 -14.73 -29.05 -5.03
CA SER A 58 -15.03 -30.48 -4.83
C SER A 58 -16.39 -30.77 -4.18
N ASP A 59 -17.04 -29.77 -3.62
CA ASP A 59 -18.39 -29.80 -3.05
C ASP A 59 -19.47 -29.35 -4.06
N ASP A 60 -19.14 -29.28 -5.35
CA ASP A 60 -19.97 -28.79 -6.44
C ASP A 60 -20.36 -27.30 -6.35
N THR A 61 -19.84 -26.58 -5.37
CA THR A 61 -20.02 -25.11 -5.35
C THR A 61 -19.21 -24.48 -6.47
N THR A 62 -19.69 -23.34 -6.96
CA THR A 62 -19.08 -22.67 -8.10
C THR A 62 -18.80 -21.20 -7.75
N TRP A 63 -17.59 -20.79 -8.02
CA TRP A 63 -17.22 -19.39 -8.06
C TRP A 63 -16.99 -18.96 -9.51
N GLU A 64 -17.61 -17.85 -9.90
CA GLU A 64 -17.40 -17.22 -11.20
C GLU A 64 -16.83 -15.81 -11.02
N ASN A 65 -15.89 -15.45 -11.86
CA ASN A 65 -15.34 -14.11 -11.89
C ASN A 65 -16.37 -13.16 -12.52
N THR A 66 -17.11 -12.47 -11.70
CA THR A 66 -18.08 -11.44 -12.13
C THR A 66 -17.44 -10.07 -12.34
N PHE A 67 -16.15 -9.94 -12.02
CA PHE A 67 -15.42 -8.69 -12.12
C PHE A 67 -14.80 -8.54 -13.53
N GLU A 68 -15.57 -8.13 -14.50
CA GLU A 68 -15.06 -7.78 -15.84
C GLU A 68 -13.96 -6.71 -15.77
N ARG A 69 -13.93 -5.92 -14.71
CA ARG A 69 -13.02 -4.79 -14.49
C ARG A 69 -11.76 -5.11 -13.69
N ALA A 70 -11.53 -6.34 -13.27
CA ALA A 70 -10.29 -6.74 -12.60
C ALA A 70 -9.03 -6.50 -13.47
N TYR A 71 -9.21 -6.35 -14.78
CA TYR A 71 -8.17 -6.01 -15.74
C TYR A 71 -7.63 -4.59 -15.57
N GLU A 72 -8.50 -3.65 -15.21
CA GLU A 72 -8.16 -2.24 -15.12
C GLU A 72 -7.26 -1.95 -13.88
N LEU A 73 -7.26 -2.84 -12.88
CA LEU A 73 -6.36 -2.72 -11.72
C LEU A 73 -4.89 -2.90 -12.09
N ALA A 74 -4.58 -3.66 -13.13
CA ALA A 74 -3.20 -3.89 -13.54
C ALA A 74 -2.58 -2.67 -14.23
N GLU A 75 -3.39 -1.75 -14.71
CA GLU A 75 -2.97 -0.49 -15.33
C GLU A 75 -2.96 0.67 -14.33
N TYR A 76 -3.48 0.44 -13.10
CA TYR A 76 -3.50 1.46 -12.08
C TYR A 76 -2.09 1.62 -11.46
N GLU A 77 -1.48 2.74 -11.73
CA GLU A 77 -0.23 3.15 -11.10
C GLU A 77 -0.52 3.83 -9.75
N GLN A 78 -0.16 3.15 -8.65
CA GLN A 78 -0.31 3.74 -7.32
C GLN A 78 0.57 4.96 -7.17
N GLN A 79 0.01 6.02 -6.59
CA GLN A 79 0.76 7.22 -6.25
C GLN A 79 1.68 6.94 -5.05
N PRO A 80 2.98 7.19 -5.16
CA PRO A 80 3.89 7.03 -4.03
C PRO A 80 3.61 8.10 -2.96
N ILE A 81 3.90 7.78 -1.69
CA ILE A 81 3.75 8.74 -0.58
C ILE A 81 4.55 10.02 -0.82
N SER A 82 5.68 9.94 -1.53
CA SER A 82 6.49 11.09 -1.91
C SER A 82 5.77 12.12 -2.80
N SER A 83 4.68 11.72 -3.46
CA SER A 83 3.85 12.65 -4.25
C SER A 83 3.16 13.72 -3.39
N LEU A 84 3.02 13.49 -2.08
CA LEU A 84 2.52 14.48 -1.13
C LEU A 84 3.50 15.65 -0.85
N GLY A 85 4.73 15.60 -1.38
CA GLY A 85 5.72 16.64 -1.18
C GLY A 85 6.02 16.87 0.31
N GLU A 86 5.85 18.11 0.78
CA GLU A 86 6.14 18.51 2.17
C GLU A 86 5.26 17.79 3.22
N LEU A 87 4.10 17.27 2.82
CA LEU A 87 3.19 16.55 3.70
C LEU A 87 3.52 15.05 3.85
N ALA A 88 4.48 14.53 3.07
CA ALA A 88 4.82 13.11 3.09
C ALA A 88 5.27 12.62 4.48
N ASP A 89 6.03 13.44 5.20
CA ASP A 89 6.50 13.09 6.55
C ASP A 89 5.36 13.15 7.58
N GLN A 90 4.42 14.10 7.43
CA GLN A 90 3.22 14.12 8.28
C GLN A 90 2.37 12.88 8.05
N TYR A 91 2.10 12.53 6.78
CA TYR A 91 1.38 11.31 6.44
C TYR A 91 1.99 10.06 7.07
N LYS A 92 3.32 9.92 7.02
CA LYS A 92 4.03 8.79 7.67
C LYS A 92 3.85 8.79 9.18
N ARG A 93 3.92 9.96 9.84
CA ARG A 93 3.67 10.08 11.30
C ARG A 93 2.27 9.60 11.66
N ASP A 94 1.26 10.00 10.90
CA ASP A 94 -0.12 9.61 11.14
C ASP A 94 -0.35 8.13 10.83
N LEU A 95 0.28 7.63 9.77
CA LEU A 95 0.25 6.21 9.44
C LEU A 95 0.84 5.34 10.58
N HIS A 96 1.92 5.77 11.21
CA HIS A 96 2.51 5.07 12.39
C HIS A 96 1.55 4.99 13.58
N LYS A 97 0.62 5.95 13.73
CA LYS A 97 -0.39 5.93 14.80
C LYS A 97 -1.46 4.86 14.58
N ILE A 98 -1.73 4.48 13.32
CA ILE A 98 -2.85 3.60 12.94
C ILE A 98 -2.42 2.24 12.40
N CYS A 99 -1.15 2.05 12.06
CA CYS A 99 -0.62 0.82 11.47
C CYS A 99 0.72 0.44 12.09
N THR A 100 0.78 -0.76 12.68
CA THR A 100 2.02 -1.30 13.29
C THR A 100 3.08 -1.57 12.22
N ASP A 101 2.64 -2.06 11.04
CA ASP A 101 3.51 -2.39 9.90
C ASP A 101 3.57 -1.23 8.89
N SER A 102 3.64 -0.01 9.38
CA SER A 102 3.61 1.21 8.55
C SER A 102 4.77 1.29 7.55
N GLU A 103 5.90 0.67 7.82
CA GLU A 103 7.05 0.56 6.94
C GLU A 103 6.77 -0.20 5.62
N LYS A 104 5.72 -1.02 5.59
CA LYS A 104 5.27 -1.70 4.35
C LYS A 104 4.55 -0.77 3.38
N HIS A 105 4.19 0.43 3.84
CA HIS A 105 3.45 1.39 3.03
C HIS A 105 4.40 2.30 2.25
N ASN A 106 4.38 2.15 0.94
CA ASN A 106 5.14 2.99 0.01
C ASN A 106 4.24 3.91 -0.82
N TYR A 107 2.94 3.65 -0.82
CA TYR A 107 1.96 4.29 -1.70
C TYR A 107 0.80 4.85 -0.91
N LEU A 108 0.03 5.73 -1.57
CA LEU A 108 -1.25 6.21 -1.08
C LEU A 108 -2.34 5.16 -1.34
N PRO A 109 -3.32 5.00 -0.42
CA PRO A 109 -4.45 4.11 -0.68
C PRO A 109 -5.35 4.68 -1.77
N ALA A 110 -5.99 3.81 -2.52
CA ALA A 110 -6.95 4.21 -3.54
C ALA A 110 -8.11 3.24 -3.65
N ASN A 111 -9.25 3.76 -4.13
CA ASN A 111 -10.36 2.94 -4.59
C ASN A 111 -10.38 2.96 -6.11
N VAL A 112 -10.23 1.80 -6.72
CA VAL A 112 -10.08 1.64 -8.17
C VAL A 112 -11.04 0.54 -8.62
N ASN A 113 -11.99 0.90 -9.50
CA ASN A 113 -12.92 -0.04 -10.15
C ASN A 113 -13.65 -1.00 -9.17
N GLY A 114 -14.01 -0.50 -7.99
CA GLY A 114 -14.68 -1.28 -6.96
C GLY A 114 -13.75 -2.10 -6.06
N PHE A 115 -12.45 -1.97 -6.21
CA PHE A 115 -11.45 -2.55 -5.30
C PHE A 115 -10.79 -1.48 -4.45
N THR A 116 -10.31 -1.87 -3.28
CA THR A 116 -9.44 -1.03 -2.46
C THR A 116 -8.00 -1.47 -2.62
N VAL A 117 -7.13 -0.53 -2.98
CA VAL A 117 -5.68 -0.76 -3.05
C VAL A 117 -5.04 -0.13 -1.82
N CYS A 118 -4.44 -0.96 -0.98
CA CYS A 118 -3.78 -0.51 0.25
C CYS A 118 -2.44 0.17 -0.06
N GLY A 119 -1.99 1.08 0.80
CA GLY A 119 -0.68 1.70 0.70
C GLY A 119 0.50 0.70 0.74
N CYS A 120 0.29 -0.52 1.23
CA CYS A 120 1.26 -1.63 1.16
C CYS A 120 1.25 -2.39 -0.18
N GLY A 121 0.43 -1.96 -1.16
CA GLY A 121 0.28 -2.61 -2.46
C GLY A 121 -0.73 -3.76 -2.50
N LYS A 122 -1.32 -4.16 -1.36
CA LYS A 122 -2.33 -5.23 -1.35
C LYS A 122 -3.66 -4.74 -1.89
N VAL A 123 -4.18 -5.45 -2.89
CA VAL A 123 -5.54 -5.27 -3.39
C VAL A 123 -6.51 -6.08 -2.54
N VAL A 124 -7.61 -5.48 -2.15
CA VAL A 124 -8.67 -6.13 -1.38
C VAL A 124 -10.03 -5.85 -2.00
N LEU A 125 -10.99 -6.72 -1.70
CA LEU A 125 -12.37 -6.56 -2.13
C LEU A 125 -13.03 -5.34 -1.47
N PRO A 126 -14.07 -4.76 -2.09
CA PRO A 126 -14.87 -3.73 -1.48
C PRO A 126 -15.44 -4.22 -0.15
N ASP A 127 -15.73 -3.29 0.76
CA ASP A 127 -16.29 -3.56 2.09
C ASP A 127 -15.36 -4.34 3.07
N THR A 128 -14.11 -4.57 2.69
CA THR A 128 -13.11 -5.12 3.61
C THR A 128 -12.69 -4.04 4.61
N GLN A 129 -12.82 -4.31 5.91
CA GLN A 129 -12.48 -3.35 6.95
C GLN A 129 -10.98 -3.21 7.18
N TYR A 130 -10.22 -4.31 7.09
CA TYR A 130 -8.81 -4.36 7.42
C TYR A 130 -7.98 -4.96 6.27
N CYS A 131 -6.78 -4.45 6.06
CA CYS A 131 -5.83 -5.05 5.14
C CYS A 131 -5.26 -6.35 5.70
N ALA A 132 -5.45 -7.48 5.00
CA ALA A 132 -4.93 -8.77 5.42
C ALA A 132 -3.38 -8.86 5.44
N SER A 133 -2.68 -7.93 4.76
CA SER A 133 -1.21 -7.91 4.68
C SER A 133 -0.55 -7.09 5.79
N CYS A 134 -1.09 -5.90 6.10
CA CYS A 134 -0.48 -4.97 7.07
C CYS A 134 -1.39 -4.64 8.26
N GLY A 135 -2.63 -5.17 8.29
CA GLY A 135 -3.58 -5.01 9.39
C GLY A 135 -4.21 -3.62 9.52
N VAL A 136 -3.90 -2.66 8.62
CA VAL A 136 -4.45 -1.31 8.74
C VAL A 136 -5.95 -1.30 8.53
N ASP A 137 -6.65 -0.48 9.33
CA ASP A 137 -8.07 -0.16 9.16
C ASP A 137 -8.22 0.83 8.00
N PHE A 138 -8.98 0.45 6.96
CA PHE A 138 -9.15 1.27 5.77
C PHE A 138 -9.89 2.58 6.05
N SER A 139 -10.83 2.61 6.97
CA SER A 139 -11.53 3.85 7.32
C SER A 139 -10.58 4.89 7.88
N LYS A 140 -9.64 4.47 8.73
CA LYS A 140 -8.59 5.34 9.28
C LYS A 140 -7.56 5.72 8.23
N LEU A 141 -7.18 4.75 7.37
CA LEU A 141 -6.19 4.97 6.31
C LEU A 141 -6.67 6.03 5.30
N PHE A 142 -7.93 5.97 4.89
CA PHE A 142 -8.51 6.98 4.01
C PHE A 142 -8.74 8.32 4.72
N ALA A 143 -9.03 8.31 6.01
CA ALA A 143 -9.18 9.54 6.79
C ALA A 143 -7.87 10.36 6.85
N ILE A 144 -6.72 9.70 7.06
CA ILE A 144 -5.42 10.41 7.06
C ILE A 144 -4.95 10.81 5.65
N ASN A 145 -5.52 10.25 4.59
CA ASN A 145 -5.21 10.60 3.20
C ASN A 145 -6.01 11.84 2.73
N ASN A 146 -6.29 12.76 3.63
CA ASN A 146 -6.97 14.02 3.36
C ASN A 146 -5.99 15.19 3.51
N SER A 147 -5.81 15.97 2.46
CA SER A 147 -4.84 17.07 2.42
C SER A 147 -5.12 18.15 3.49
N GLU A 148 -6.38 18.48 3.78
CA GLU A 148 -6.74 19.47 4.79
C GLU A 148 -6.37 18.99 6.20
N ILE A 149 -6.63 17.71 6.48
CA ILE A 149 -6.25 17.08 7.75
C ILE A 149 -4.72 17.07 7.89
N LEU A 150 -4.00 16.65 6.85
CA LEU A 150 -2.53 16.61 6.86
C LEU A 150 -1.92 18.00 7.07
N HIS A 151 -2.46 19.04 6.44
CA HIS A 151 -1.99 20.40 6.67
C HIS A 151 -2.22 20.86 8.12
N THR A 152 -3.37 20.56 8.68
CA THR A 152 -3.71 20.92 10.06
C THR A 152 -2.80 20.19 11.06
N GLU A 153 -2.60 18.91 10.91
CA GLU A 153 -1.71 18.09 11.75
C GLU A 153 -0.25 18.53 11.63
N GLN A 154 0.21 18.87 10.41
CA GLN A 154 1.55 19.43 10.19
C GLN A 154 1.74 20.76 10.93
N GLN A 155 0.78 21.67 10.86
CA GLN A 155 0.85 22.96 11.56
C GLN A 155 0.92 22.77 13.08
N GLN A 156 0.09 21.88 13.63
CA GLN A 156 0.12 21.55 15.06
C GLN A 156 1.48 20.98 15.48
N TYR A 157 2.02 20.07 14.69
CA TYR A 157 3.34 19.47 14.93
C TYR A 157 4.43 20.55 14.95
N ASP A 158 4.44 21.47 13.97
CA ASP A 158 5.42 22.54 13.86
C ASP A 158 5.35 23.50 15.07
N GLU A 159 4.13 23.86 15.49
CA GLU A 159 3.94 24.69 16.69
C GLU A 159 4.45 24.00 17.96
N GLU A 160 4.22 22.70 18.10
CA GLU A 160 4.73 21.92 19.25
C GLU A 160 6.27 21.85 19.25
N GLN A 161 6.88 21.63 18.08
CA GLN A 161 8.33 21.62 17.94
C GLN A 161 8.94 23.00 18.31
N GLN A 162 8.32 24.09 17.88
CA GLN A 162 8.75 25.45 18.24
C GLN A 162 8.65 25.69 19.75
N LYS A 163 7.56 25.26 20.40
CA LYS A 163 7.40 25.36 21.86
C LYS A 163 8.46 24.55 22.62
N LEU A 164 8.77 23.34 22.14
CA LEU A 164 9.82 22.50 22.72
C LEU A 164 11.22 23.12 22.56
N HIS A 165 11.53 23.64 21.39
CA HIS A 165 12.81 24.31 21.12
C HIS A 165 12.98 25.54 22.02
N TYR A 166 11.94 26.35 22.19
CA TYR A 166 11.96 27.52 23.09
C TYR A 166 12.15 27.13 24.56
N ARG A 167 11.50 26.06 25.04
CA ARG A 167 11.69 25.54 26.39
C ARG A 167 13.14 25.08 26.62
N ASN A 168 13.70 24.32 25.68
CA ASN A 168 15.05 23.81 25.75
C ASN A 168 16.10 24.91 25.72
N SER A 169 15.90 25.97 24.92
CA SER A 169 16.80 27.13 24.88
C SER A 169 16.82 27.89 26.20
N LYS A 170 15.66 28.07 26.85
CA LYS A 170 15.58 28.68 28.18
C LYS A 170 16.28 27.86 29.29
N THR A 171 16.17 26.52 29.22
CA THR A 171 16.79 25.62 30.19
C THR A 171 18.31 25.64 30.06
N ASN A 172 18.81 25.63 28.81
CA ASN A 172 20.26 25.74 28.57
C ASN A 172 20.84 27.10 28.97
N CYS A 173 20.08 28.18 28.83
CA CYS A 173 20.50 29.51 29.27
C CYS A 173 20.59 29.61 30.80
N LYS A 174 19.66 28.93 31.51
CA LYS A 174 19.73 28.86 33.00
C LYS A 174 20.90 28.01 33.47
N LYS A 175 21.19 26.88 32.83
CA LYS A 175 22.37 26.04 33.18
C LYS A 175 23.68 26.78 32.96
N LYS A 176 23.84 27.52 31.86
CA LYS A 176 25.04 28.33 31.63
C LYS A 176 25.22 29.45 32.69
N ARG A 177 24.12 30.09 33.12
CA ARG A 177 24.22 31.10 34.22
C ARG A 177 24.58 30.53 35.56
N SER A 178 24.13 29.31 35.90
CA SER A 178 24.48 28.66 37.15
C SER A 178 25.96 28.24 37.19
N SER A 179 26.51 27.72 36.10
CA SER A 179 27.94 27.35 36.02
C SER A 179 28.87 28.57 36.11
N PHE A 180 28.50 29.70 35.54
CA PHE A 180 29.28 30.94 35.65
C PHE A 180 29.30 31.53 37.07
N ASN A 181 28.25 31.31 37.87
CA ASN A 181 28.21 31.77 39.26
C ASN A 181 28.99 30.86 40.22
N THR A 182 29.17 29.58 39.90
CA THR A 182 29.94 28.64 40.69
C THR A 182 31.44 28.91 40.58
N GLU A 183 31.94 29.27 39.41
CA GLU A 183 33.35 29.60 39.18
C GLU A 183 33.79 30.92 39.86
N ARG A 184 32.89 31.87 40.09
CA ARG A 184 33.22 33.11 40.82
C ARG A 184 33.36 32.94 42.34
N ASN A 185 32.86 31.87 42.93
CA ASN A 185 32.91 31.65 44.39
C ASN A 185 34.11 30.85 44.86
N TYR A 186 34.97 30.33 44.00
CA TYR A 186 36.18 29.60 44.35
C TYR A 186 37.48 30.42 44.20
N GLY A 187 37.38 31.73 43.97
CA GLY A 187 38.54 32.63 43.81
C GLY A 187 38.64 33.68 44.92
N LYS A 188 38.54 33.25 46.20
CA LYS A 188 38.96 34.08 47.38
C LYS A 188 39.72 33.21 48.37
#